data_fd53296a4f4f724c435e000cdc31cac3
#
_entry.id   fd53296a4f4f724c435e000cdc31cac3
#
_cell.length_a   1.000
_cell.length_b   1.000
_cell.length_c   1.000
_cell.angle_alpha   90.00
_cell.angle_beta   90.00
_cell.angle_gamma   90.00
#
_symmetry.space_group_name_H-M   'P 1'
#
loop_
_entity.id
_entity.type
_entity.pdbx_description
1 polymer ?
#
loop_
_entity_poly.entity_id
_entity_poly.type
_entity_poly.pdbx_seq_one_letter_code
_entity_poly.pdbx_strand_id
1 'polypeptide(L)'
;MRLLRFFQPALLLIVTPALAALKVASNLGVLEWTPELIAKEDFFNGTVSIVNGGIPSLASDPSVDLGANSETQLLRQYALHKNIRTILTTVEVYYRIVASKKKGIAKLEDLRGKRIGAIPATSSEYFVQTLLATVGLEPTDYTIVVGGDCLKEPCGTNTFPGMLKRGAIDAIGMWEPSVQLGAEALGTDAIIFEQTGYREIYNIATTTEKLADPAKRQEIVAFLSALVKAEDVFRTNPESIMERVSTAVKTNSTLFREVWPVHRWTARNPLDIVDVMLEEDKYVAGVDHRTPMARDVLETLVDRTLLTEALKL
;
A
#
# COMPACT_ATOMS: atom_id res chain seq x y z
N MET A 1 29.30 24.17 69.99
CA MET A 1 28.42 24.50 68.82
C MET A 1 28.76 23.59 67.72
N ARG A 2 27.92 22.57 67.46
CA ARG A 2 28.05 21.64 66.29
C ARG A 2 27.11 22.10 65.22
N LEU A 3 27.65 22.53 64.06
CA LEU A 3 26.87 22.84 62.86
C LEU A 3 26.41 21.56 62.20
N LEU A 4 25.10 21.28 62.18
CA LEU A 4 24.47 20.27 61.33
C LEU A 4 24.41 20.82 59.89
N ARG A 5 25.12 20.19 58.96
CA ARG A 5 24.97 20.43 57.55
C ARG A 5 23.79 19.56 57.04
N PHE A 6 22.71 20.19 56.65
CA PHE A 6 21.63 19.54 55.93
C PHE A 6 22.06 19.27 54.47
N PHE A 7 22.18 18.00 54.10
CA PHE A 7 22.29 17.59 52.73
C PHE A 7 20.87 17.57 52.13
N GLN A 8 20.56 18.48 51.22
CA GLN A 8 19.39 18.35 50.35
C GLN A 8 19.72 17.41 49.22
N PRO A 9 18.94 16.34 49.00
CA PRO A 9 19.09 15.52 47.78
C PRO A 9 18.62 16.33 46.57
N ALA A 10 19.50 16.53 45.61
CA ALA A 10 19.15 17.06 44.31
C ALA A 10 18.25 16.04 43.56
N LEU A 11 17.00 16.39 43.40
CA LEU A 11 16.06 15.60 42.58
C LEU A 11 16.48 15.77 41.12
N LEU A 12 17.13 14.78 40.54
CA LEU A 12 17.43 14.74 39.11
C LEU A 12 16.09 14.53 38.37
N LEU A 13 15.50 15.60 37.86
CA LEU A 13 14.42 15.53 36.91
C LEU A 13 14.98 14.90 35.60
N ILE A 14 14.71 13.63 35.40
CA ILE A 14 14.91 12.99 34.09
C ILE A 14 13.84 13.58 33.17
N VAL A 15 14.22 14.61 32.41
CA VAL A 15 13.42 15.12 31.32
C VAL A 15 13.54 14.09 30.20
N THR A 16 12.57 13.18 30.12
CA THR A 16 12.40 12.37 28.90
C THR A 16 12.10 13.34 27.78
N PRO A 17 12.89 13.38 26.69
CA PRO A 17 12.56 14.22 25.55
C PRO A 17 11.16 13.81 25.06
N ALA A 18 10.26 14.78 24.94
CA ALA A 18 8.99 14.54 24.29
C ALA A 18 9.30 14.09 22.85
N LEU A 19 8.84 12.90 22.49
CA LEU A 19 8.95 12.39 21.13
C LEU A 19 8.32 13.43 20.20
N ALA A 20 9.04 13.87 19.18
CA ALA A 20 8.49 14.79 18.18
C ALA A 20 7.39 14.06 17.40
N ALA A 21 6.33 14.76 17.01
CA ALA A 21 5.21 14.13 16.31
C ALA A 21 5.65 13.61 14.93
N LEU A 22 5.35 12.35 14.62
CA LEU A 22 5.51 11.79 13.28
C LEU A 22 4.37 12.25 12.37
N LYS A 23 4.69 12.52 11.11
CA LYS A 23 3.71 12.74 10.04
C LYS A 23 3.86 11.66 8.98
N VAL A 24 2.84 10.84 8.85
CA VAL A 24 2.74 9.77 7.85
C VAL A 24 1.80 10.22 6.75
N ALA A 25 2.26 10.23 5.51
CA ALA A 25 1.42 10.43 4.34
C ALA A 25 1.10 9.06 3.72
N SER A 26 -0.19 8.70 3.66
CA SER A 26 -0.63 7.44 3.11
C SER A 26 -1.77 7.65 2.11
N ASN A 27 -1.98 6.70 1.18
CA ASN A 27 -3.15 6.75 0.32
C ASN A 27 -4.40 6.30 1.10
N LEU A 28 -5.17 7.25 1.63
CA LEU A 28 -6.35 6.96 2.45
C LEU A 28 -7.55 6.43 1.65
N GLY A 29 -7.44 6.34 0.33
CA GLY A 29 -8.46 5.79 -0.57
C GLY A 29 -8.36 4.29 -0.83
N VAL A 30 -7.46 3.57 -0.13
CA VAL A 30 -7.24 2.13 -0.29
C VAL A 30 -7.29 1.43 1.07
N LEU A 31 -7.30 0.09 1.08
CA LEU A 31 -7.38 -0.67 2.34
C LEU A 31 -6.02 -0.80 3.03
N GLU A 32 -4.96 -0.74 2.28
CA GLU A 32 -3.58 -1.10 2.62
C GLU A 32 -2.95 -0.19 3.69
N TRP A 33 -3.47 1.02 3.89
CA TRP A 33 -2.99 1.93 4.92
C TRP A 33 -3.50 1.62 6.33
N THR A 34 -4.51 0.75 6.45
CA THR A 34 -5.20 0.55 7.74
C THR A 34 -4.35 -0.02 8.87
N PRO A 35 -3.24 -0.76 8.63
CA PRO A 35 -2.29 -1.10 9.71
C PRO A 35 -1.70 0.13 10.41
N GLU A 36 -1.49 1.24 9.69
CA GLU A 36 -0.99 2.49 10.28
C GLU A 36 -1.97 3.07 11.31
N LEU A 37 -3.29 2.95 11.04
CA LEU A 37 -4.34 3.35 11.97
C LEU A 37 -4.26 2.55 13.28
N ILE A 38 -4.21 1.23 13.18
CA ILE A 38 -4.16 0.35 14.35
C ILE A 38 -2.85 0.51 15.11
N ALA A 39 -1.74 0.68 14.40
CA ALA A 39 -0.45 1.00 15.04
C ALA A 39 -0.52 2.29 15.85
N LYS A 40 -1.11 3.35 15.26
CA LYS A 40 -1.31 4.65 15.92
C LYS A 40 -2.19 4.55 17.17
N GLU A 41 -3.31 3.84 17.07
CA GLU A 41 -4.34 3.85 18.12
C GLU A 41 -4.04 2.90 19.27
N ASP A 42 -3.44 1.74 18.99
CA ASP A 42 -3.33 0.66 19.97
C ASP A 42 -1.89 0.41 20.45
N PHE A 43 -0.87 0.80 19.68
CA PHE A 43 0.50 0.32 19.94
C PHE A 43 1.58 1.42 20.00
N PHE A 44 1.35 2.59 19.42
CA PHE A 44 2.33 3.66 19.39
C PHE A 44 2.12 4.63 20.55
N ASN A 45 3.11 4.72 21.45
CA ASN A 45 3.04 5.62 22.61
C ASN A 45 3.40 7.08 22.31
N GLY A 46 3.81 7.38 21.05
CA GLY A 46 4.13 8.74 20.60
C GLY A 46 2.93 9.44 19.97
N THR A 47 3.20 10.61 19.38
CA THR A 47 2.20 11.34 18.59
C THR A 47 2.44 11.08 17.11
N VAL A 48 1.40 10.66 16.38
CA VAL A 48 1.45 10.48 14.93
C VAL A 48 0.21 11.05 14.26
N SER A 49 0.41 11.80 13.19
CA SER A 49 -0.66 12.24 12.29
C SER A 49 -0.59 11.43 10.98
N ILE A 50 -1.72 10.90 10.53
CA ILE A 50 -1.82 10.21 9.25
C ILE A 50 -2.64 11.11 8.32
N VAL A 51 -2.06 11.47 7.17
CA VAL A 51 -2.66 12.39 6.19
C VAL A 51 -2.71 11.71 4.81
N ASN A 52 -3.63 12.17 3.96
CA ASN A 52 -3.69 11.67 2.58
C ASN A 52 -2.49 12.17 1.77
N GLY A 53 -1.89 11.29 0.93
CA GLY A 53 -0.79 11.69 0.04
C GLY A 53 0.10 10.54 -0.45
N GLY A 54 0.71 9.79 0.44
CA GLY A 54 1.63 8.69 0.07
C GLY A 54 3.08 9.12 -0.16
N ILE A 55 3.85 8.28 -0.84
CA ILE A 55 5.28 8.52 -1.15
C ILE A 55 5.50 9.81 -1.97
N PRO A 56 4.62 10.23 -2.90
CA PRO A 56 4.75 11.53 -3.53
C PRO A 56 4.78 12.71 -2.54
N SER A 57 4.02 12.63 -1.45
CA SER A 57 4.06 13.65 -0.40
C SER A 57 5.36 13.60 0.41
N LEU A 58 5.91 12.42 0.67
CA LEU A 58 7.23 12.27 1.30
C LEU A 58 8.33 12.95 0.46
N ALA A 59 8.22 12.84 -0.87
CA ALA A 59 9.20 13.43 -1.79
C ALA A 59 9.08 14.97 -1.88
N SER A 60 7.88 15.53 -1.72
CA SER A 60 7.59 16.95 -1.98
C SER A 60 7.40 17.81 -0.74
N ASP A 61 7.01 17.24 0.40
CA ASP A 61 6.75 17.94 1.68
C ASP A 61 7.78 17.53 2.74
N PRO A 62 8.74 18.41 3.09
CA PRO A 62 9.76 18.09 4.09
C PRO A 62 9.20 17.86 5.50
N SER A 63 7.95 18.22 5.78
CA SER A 63 7.28 17.94 7.06
C SER A 63 6.78 16.49 7.15
N VAL A 64 6.69 15.75 6.05
CA VAL A 64 6.33 14.33 6.03
C VAL A 64 7.54 13.50 6.42
N ASP A 65 7.36 12.60 7.38
CA ASP A 65 8.42 11.72 7.88
C ASP A 65 8.39 10.33 7.24
N LEU A 66 7.18 9.84 6.98
CA LEU A 66 6.93 8.55 6.33
C LEU A 66 5.94 8.70 5.20
N GLY A 67 6.16 7.99 4.11
CA GLY A 67 5.22 7.90 2.99
C GLY A 67 4.86 6.45 2.70
N ALA A 68 3.58 6.16 2.46
CA ALA A 68 3.12 4.80 2.17
C ALA A 68 2.38 4.72 0.84
N ASN A 69 2.77 3.76 -0.01
CA ASN A 69 2.12 3.51 -1.30
C ASN A 69 2.62 2.19 -1.91
N SER A 70 2.00 1.80 -3.05
CA SER A 70 2.46 0.70 -3.89
C SER A 70 3.88 0.91 -4.43
N GLU A 71 4.51 -0.18 -4.85
CA GLU A 71 5.85 -0.21 -5.42
C GLU A 71 6.00 0.64 -6.69
N THR A 72 4.95 0.74 -7.53
CA THR A 72 4.97 1.59 -8.73
C THR A 72 5.21 3.06 -8.39
N GLN A 73 4.55 3.56 -7.34
CA GLN A 73 4.75 4.94 -6.87
C GLN A 73 6.12 5.09 -6.19
N LEU A 74 6.55 4.08 -5.44
CA LEU A 74 7.89 4.07 -4.82
C LEU A 74 8.98 4.17 -5.90
N LEU A 75 8.93 3.34 -6.93
CA LEU A 75 9.88 3.33 -8.05
C LEU A 75 9.92 4.67 -8.79
N ARG A 76 8.75 5.25 -9.05
CA ARG A 76 8.63 6.55 -9.72
C ARG A 76 9.29 7.66 -8.91
N GLN A 77 8.99 7.74 -7.61
CA GLN A 77 9.58 8.75 -6.75
C GLN A 77 11.07 8.52 -6.52
N TYR A 78 11.49 7.27 -6.36
CA TYR A 78 12.91 6.94 -6.20
C TYR A 78 13.75 7.24 -7.45
N ALA A 79 13.17 7.15 -8.64
CA ALA A 79 13.86 7.55 -9.87
C ALA A 79 14.32 9.01 -9.82
N LEU A 80 13.54 9.88 -9.17
CA LEU A 80 13.78 11.33 -9.03
C LEU A 80 14.48 11.69 -7.71
N HIS A 81 14.24 10.93 -6.64
CA HIS A 81 14.65 11.24 -5.27
C HIS A 81 15.41 10.06 -4.66
N LYS A 82 16.72 9.99 -4.95
CA LYS A 82 17.61 8.87 -4.56
C LYS A 82 17.85 8.76 -3.05
N ASN A 83 17.38 9.70 -2.27
CA ASN A 83 17.39 9.69 -0.81
C ASN A 83 16.23 8.91 -0.16
N ILE A 84 15.23 8.48 -0.93
CA ILE A 84 14.12 7.64 -0.43
C ILE A 84 14.64 6.25 -0.07
N ARG A 85 14.13 5.69 1.02
CA ARG A 85 14.37 4.31 1.47
C ARG A 85 13.05 3.66 1.84
N THR A 86 12.72 2.51 1.23
CA THR A 86 11.67 1.64 1.73
C THR A 86 12.19 0.87 2.94
N ILE A 87 11.41 0.86 4.01
CA ILE A 87 11.82 0.35 5.32
C ILE A 87 10.92 -0.78 5.82
N LEU A 88 9.73 -0.92 5.26
CA LEU A 88 8.77 -1.97 5.60
C LEU A 88 7.77 -2.17 4.46
N THR A 89 7.36 -3.41 4.23
CA THR A 89 6.15 -3.76 3.49
C THR A 89 5.06 -4.13 4.49
N THR A 90 3.93 -3.43 4.47
CA THR A 90 2.79 -3.69 5.35
C THR A 90 1.93 -4.84 4.81
N VAL A 91 1.61 -4.80 3.54
CA VAL A 91 0.74 -5.79 2.92
C VAL A 91 1.19 -6.12 1.51
N GLU A 92 1.02 -7.39 1.12
CA GLU A 92 1.09 -7.87 -0.25
C GLU A 92 -0.34 -8.16 -0.72
N VAL A 93 -0.77 -7.59 -1.87
CA VAL A 93 -2.14 -7.72 -2.36
C VAL A 93 -2.16 -8.46 -3.70
N TYR A 94 -2.94 -9.53 -3.76
CA TYR A 94 -3.13 -10.30 -4.98
C TYR A 94 -4.30 -9.72 -5.78
N TYR A 95 -3.97 -9.09 -6.91
CA TYR A 95 -4.97 -8.48 -7.78
C TYR A 95 -5.74 -9.53 -8.56
N ARG A 96 -6.97 -9.19 -8.94
CA ARG A 96 -7.88 -10.04 -9.69
C ARG A 96 -8.48 -9.27 -10.88
N ILE A 97 -8.93 -10.01 -11.90
CA ILE A 97 -9.82 -9.45 -12.92
C ILE A 97 -11.22 -10.01 -12.71
N VAL A 98 -12.23 -9.14 -12.67
CA VAL A 98 -13.64 -9.52 -12.80
C VAL A 98 -14.15 -9.15 -14.19
N ALA A 99 -14.88 -10.06 -14.85
CA ALA A 99 -15.40 -9.85 -16.19
C ALA A 99 -16.84 -10.36 -16.33
N SER A 100 -17.55 -9.87 -17.35
CA SER A 100 -18.92 -10.29 -17.67
C SER A 100 -18.93 -11.49 -18.61
N LYS A 101 -19.51 -12.61 -18.17
CA LYS A 101 -19.76 -13.80 -19.01
C LYS A 101 -20.67 -13.49 -20.20
N LYS A 102 -21.66 -12.59 -20.04
CA LYS A 102 -22.55 -12.15 -21.14
C LYS A 102 -21.82 -11.43 -22.26
N LYS A 103 -20.59 -10.98 -22.02
CA LYS A 103 -19.70 -10.43 -23.06
C LYS A 103 -18.87 -11.49 -23.77
N GLY A 104 -19.21 -12.79 -23.57
CA GLY A 104 -18.49 -13.90 -24.17
C GLY A 104 -17.12 -14.15 -23.54
N ILE A 105 -16.95 -13.79 -22.25
CA ILE A 105 -15.68 -13.97 -21.52
C ILE A 105 -15.84 -15.18 -20.60
N ALA A 106 -15.08 -16.25 -20.89
CA ALA A 106 -15.00 -17.47 -20.09
C ALA A 106 -13.57 -17.80 -19.65
N LYS A 107 -12.56 -17.22 -20.32
CA LYS A 107 -11.13 -17.39 -20.05
C LYS A 107 -10.39 -16.10 -20.38
N LEU A 108 -9.14 -15.98 -19.98
CA LEU A 108 -8.35 -14.75 -20.15
C LEU A 108 -8.16 -14.37 -21.62
N GLU A 109 -8.00 -15.33 -22.53
CA GLU A 109 -7.85 -15.08 -23.97
C GLU A 109 -9.07 -14.40 -24.59
N ASP A 110 -10.26 -14.55 -24.00
CA ASP A 110 -11.49 -13.90 -24.45
C ASP A 110 -11.52 -12.40 -24.18
N LEU A 111 -10.52 -11.89 -23.42
CA LEU A 111 -10.32 -10.45 -23.21
C LEU A 111 -9.75 -9.73 -24.44
N ARG A 112 -9.35 -10.46 -25.49
CA ARG A 112 -8.98 -9.86 -26.78
C ARG A 112 -10.12 -9.00 -27.35
N GLY A 113 -9.82 -7.75 -27.69
CA GLY A 113 -10.80 -6.78 -28.21
C GLY A 113 -11.75 -6.21 -27.16
N LYS A 114 -11.57 -6.54 -25.86
CA LYS A 114 -12.45 -6.06 -24.78
C LYS A 114 -11.99 -4.75 -24.19
N ARG A 115 -12.92 -4.08 -23.50
CA ARG A 115 -12.69 -2.85 -22.74
C ARG A 115 -12.49 -3.23 -21.29
N ILE A 116 -11.31 -2.96 -20.76
CA ILE A 116 -10.91 -3.31 -19.42
C ILE A 116 -10.76 -2.04 -18.59
N GLY A 117 -11.52 -1.93 -17.51
CA GLY A 117 -11.38 -0.85 -16.54
C GLY A 117 -10.08 -1.00 -15.74
N ALA A 118 -9.19 -0.03 -15.84
CA ALA A 118 -7.94 0.04 -15.10
C ALA A 118 -7.46 1.49 -15.04
N ILE A 119 -6.52 1.80 -14.16
CA ILE A 119 -5.90 3.13 -14.05
C ILE A 119 -4.53 3.09 -14.73
N PRO A 120 -4.33 3.84 -15.82
CA PRO A 120 -3.06 3.91 -16.52
C PRO A 120 -1.92 4.41 -15.61
N ALA A 121 -0.71 3.93 -15.91
CA ALA A 121 0.51 4.32 -15.20
C ALA A 121 0.51 3.99 -13.70
N THR A 122 -0.23 2.95 -13.29
CA THR A 122 -0.28 2.44 -11.91
C THR A 122 -0.11 0.92 -11.89
N SER A 123 -0.06 0.35 -10.67
CA SER A 123 -0.07 -1.10 -10.43
C SER A 123 -1.26 -1.82 -11.08
N SER A 124 -2.40 -1.14 -11.24
CA SER A 124 -3.58 -1.69 -11.92
C SER A 124 -3.32 -2.01 -13.40
N GLU A 125 -2.79 -1.06 -14.16
CA GLU A 125 -2.46 -1.31 -15.57
C GLU A 125 -1.32 -2.32 -15.71
N TYR A 126 -0.28 -2.21 -14.89
CA TYR A 126 0.82 -3.16 -14.88
C TYR A 126 0.33 -4.60 -14.63
N PHE A 127 -0.55 -4.77 -13.65
CA PHE A 127 -1.18 -6.05 -13.36
C PHE A 127 -1.94 -6.60 -14.58
N VAL A 128 -2.79 -5.78 -15.23
CA VAL A 128 -3.55 -6.21 -16.42
C VAL A 128 -2.60 -6.64 -17.53
N GLN A 129 -1.56 -5.85 -17.82
CA GLN A 129 -0.57 -6.19 -18.85
C GLN A 129 0.15 -7.49 -18.52
N THR A 130 0.63 -7.64 -17.29
CA THR A 130 1.38 -8.82 -16.84
C THR A 130 0.51 -10.08 -16.90
N LEU A 131 -0.74 -10.02 -16.41
CA LEU A 131 -1.65 -11.16 -16.45
C LEU A 131 -2.00 -11.55 -17.88
N LEU A 132 -2.34 -10.59 -18.73
CA LEU A 132 -2.75 -10.88 -20.10
C LEU A 132 -1.59 -11.33 -20.99
N ALA A 133 -0.37 -10.91 -20.72
CA ALA A 133 0.82 -11.42 -21.37
C ALA A 133 1.02 -12.94 -21.17
N THR A 134 0.55 -13.50 -20.04
CA THR A 134 0.62 -14.96 -19.78
C THR A 134 -0.18 -15.79 -20.78
N VAL A 135 -1.15 -15.18 -21.46
CA VAL A 135 -1.99 -15.82 -22.48
C VAL A 135 -1.75 -15.22 -23.88
N GLY A 136 -0.64 -14.53 -24.07
CA GLY A 136 -0.22 -13.98 -25.36
C GLY A 136 -1.08 -12.79 -25.84
N LEU A 137 -1.63 -12.02 -24.91
CA LEU A 137 -2.31 -10.75 -25.22
C LEU A 137 -1.37 -9.57 -24.92
N GLU A 138 -1.16 -8.75 -25.94
CA GLU A 138 -0.37 -7.53 -25.86
C GLU A 138 -1.26 -6.30 -25.56
N PRO A 139 -0.71 -5.17 -25.07
CA PRO A 139 -1.50 -3.96 -24.79
C PRO A 139 -2.33 -3.43 -25.97
N THR A 140 -1.96 -3.78 -27.21
CA THR A 140 -2.72 -3.45 -28.43
C THR A 140 -3.92 -4.36 -28.68
N ASP A 141 -4.03 -5.48 -27.95
CA ASP A 141 -5.10 -6.48 -28.14
C ASP A 141 -6.38 -6.15 -27.35
N TYR A 142 -6.36 -5.15 -26.47
CA TYR A 142 -7.50 -4.73 -25.65
C TYR A 142 -7.48 -3.20 -25.45
N THR A 143 -8.50 -2.65 -24.81
CA THR A 143 -8.59 -1.21 -24.55
C THR A 143 -8.69 -0.95 -23.06
N ILE A 144 -7.76 -0.22 -22.49
CA ILE A 144 -7.86 0.30 -21.12
C ILE A 144 -8.85 1.47 -21.11
N VAL A 145 -9.81 1.42 -20.20
CA VAL A 145 -10.82 2.45 -19.99
C VAL A 145 -10.71 2.99 -18.57
N VAL A 146 -10.52 4.30 -18.46
CA VAL A 146 -10.38 4.98 -17.17
C VAL A 146 -11.76 5.16 -16.52
N GLY A 147 -11.81 4.94 -15.20
CA GLY A 147 -12.99 5.13 -14.36
C GLY A 147 -12.58 5.58 -12.96
N GLY A 148 -13.55 5.70 -12.08
CA GLY A 148 -13.33 5.99 -10.66
C GLY A 148 -13.43 4.74 -9.81
N ASP A 149 -12.83 4.81 -8.64
CA ASP A 149 -12.97 3.79 -7.59
C ASP A 149 -14.35 3.79 -6.97
N CYS A 150 -14.72 2.68 -6.35
CA CYS A 150 -15.85 2.58 -5.46
C CYS A 150 -15.42 1.82 -4.19
N LEU A 151 -15.67 2.42 -3.03
CA LEU A 151 -15.30 1.83 -1.74
C LEU A 151 -16.50 1.16 -1.05
N LYS A 152 -17.73 1.47 -1.46
CA LYS A 152 -18.97 0.83 -1.01
C LYS A 152 -20.13 1.20 -1.92
N GLU A 153 -21.17 0.34 -1.95
CA GLU A 153 -22.44 0.64 -2.60
C GLU A 153 -23.18 1.81 -1.91
N PRO A 154 -23.94 2.63 -2.69
CA PRO A 154 -24.10 2.54 -4.14
C PRO A 154 -22.94 3.16 -4.92
N CYS A 155 -22.40 2.39 -5.87
CA CYS A 155 -21.34 2.87 -6.76
C CYS A 155 -21.90 3.86 -7.79
N GLY A 156 -21.17 4.96 -8.02
CA GLY A 156 -21.52 5.95 -9.03
C GLY A 156 -21.39 5.39 -10.46
N THR A 157 -22.11 5.97 -11.41
CA THR A 157 -22.13 5.49 -12.80
C THR A 157 -20.75 5.50 -13.49
N ASN A 158 -19.85 6.41 -13.10
CA ASN A 158 -18.52 6.53 -13.67
C ASN A 158 -17.44 5.80 -12.84
N THR A 159 -17.83 5.04 -11.83
CA THR A 159 -16.93 4.12 -11.13
C THR A 159 -16.80 2.81 -11.90
N PHE A 160 -15.72 2.08 -11.70
CA PHE A 160 -15.49 0.80 -12.39
C PHE A 160 -16.65 -0.19 -12.20
N PRO A 161 -17.17 -0.46 -10.99
CA PRO A 161 -18.34 -1.32 -10.82
C PRO A 161 -19.58 -0.78 -11.54
N GLY A 162 -19.84 0.53 -11.47
CA GLY A 162 -20.96 1.16 -12.18
C GLY A 162 -20.83 1.08 -13.70
N MET A 163 -19.61 1.24 -14.23
CA MET A 163 -19.32 1.08 -15.67
C MET A 163 -19.50 -0.35 -16.13
N LEU A 164 -19.04 -1.33 -15.34
CA LEU A 164 -19.19 -2.75 -15.62
C LEU A 164 -20.67 -3.16 -15.62
N LYS A 165 -21.44 -2.73 -14.61
CA LYS A 165 -22.87 -2.99 -14.47
C LYS A 165 -23.67 -2.54 -15.69
N ARG A 166 -23.38 -1.35 -16.24
CA ARG A 166 -24.08 -0.80 -17.42
C ARG A 166 -23.47 -1.24 -18.77
N GLY A 167 -22.41 -2.08 -18.75
CA GLY A 167 -21.76 -2.59 -19.95
C GLY A 167 -20.91 -1.57 -20.72
N ALA A 168 -20.47 -0.48 -20.05
CA ALA A 168 -19.54 0.47 -20.63
C ALA A 168 -18.11 -0.08 -20.70
N ILE A 169 -17.76 -0.99 -19.81
CA ILE A 169 -16.58 -1.84 -19.84
C ILE A 169 -17.00 -3.31 -19.76
N ASP A 170 -16.10 -4.22 -20.10
CA ASP A 170 -16.37 -5.65 -20.18
C ASP A 170 -15.68 -6.43 -19.05
N ALA A 171 -14.65 -5.83 -18.43
CA ALA A 171 -13.91 -6.34 -17.30
C ALA A 171 -13.33 -5.20 -16.44
N ILE A 172 -12.90 -5.51 -15.20
CA ILE A 172 -12.13 -4.64 -14.30
C ILE A 172 -10.88 -5.39 -13.88
N GLY A 173 -9.70 -4.78 -14.01
CA GLY A 173 -8.43 -5.26 -13.44
C GLY A 173 -7.85 -4.19 -12.51
N MET A 174 -8.05 -4.36 -11.20
CA MET A 174 -7.78 -3.29 -10.25
C MET A 174 -7.61 -3.82 -8.82
N TRP A 175 -7.28 -2.94 -7.87
CA TRP A 175 -7.29 -3.23 -6.44
C TRP A 175 -8.72 -3.32 -5.86
N GLU A 176 -8.77 -3.89 -4.66
CA GLU A 176 -10.03 -4.01 -3.92
C GLU A 176 -10.44 -2.67 -3.26
N PRO A 177 -11.72 -2.46 -2.98
CA PRO A 177 -12.85 -3.38 -3.19
C PRO A 177 -13.54 -3.25 -4.56
N SER A 178 -12.98 -2.47 -5.50
CA SER A 178 -13.63 -2.22 -6.80
C SER A 178 -13.88 -3.50 -7.60
N VAL A 179 -12.99 -4.50 -7.51
CA VAL A 179 -13.18 -5.79 -8.19
C VAL A 179 -14.31 -6.58 -7.55
N GLN A 180 -14.36 -6.67 -6.23
CA GLN A 180 -15.44 -7.36 -5.50
C GLN A 180 -16.79 -6.71 -5.77
N LEU A 181 -16.89 -5.39 -5.70
CA LEU A 181 -18.11 -4.64 -6.01
C LEU A 181 -18.53 -4.80 -7.49
N GLY A 182 -17.57 -4.95 -8.39
CA GLY A 182 -17.82 -5.30 -9.78
C GLY A 182 -18.43 -6.70 -9.91
N ALA A 183 -17.93 -7.67 -9.16
CA ALA A 183 -18.49 -9.03 -9.13
C ALA A 183 -19.92 -9.04 -8.58
N GLU A 184 -20.17 -8.32 -7.49
CA GLU A 184 -21.52 -8.16 -6.92
C GLU A 184 -22.49 -7.50 -7.93
N ALA A 185 -22.04 -6.45 -8.61
CA ALA A 185 -22.82 -5.73 -9.60
C ALA A 185 -23.24 -6.60 -10.80
N LEU A 186 -22.45 -7.60 -11.17
CA LEU A 186 -22.73 -8.59 -12.20
C LEU A 186 -23.52 -9.80 -11.69
N GLY A 187 -23.40 -10.14 -10.38
CA GLY A 187 -24.04 -11.32 -9.80
C GLY A 187 -23.61 -12.61 -10.49
N THR A 188 -24.55 -13.42 -10.96
CA THR A 188 -24.26 -14.70 -11.63
C THR A 188 -23.56 -14.56 -12.97
N ASP A 189 -23.52 -13.34 -13.54
CA ASP A 189 -22.79 -13.03 -14.76
C ASP A 189 -21.29 -12.84 -14.53
N ALA A 190 -20.86 -12.67 -13.29
CA ALA A 190 -19.44 -12.46 -12.95
C ALA A 190 -18.61 -13.73 -13.19
N ILE A 191 -17.44 -13.53 -13.78
CA ILE A 191 -16.31 -14.46 -13.72
C ILE A 191 -15.10 -13.72 -13.14
N ILE A 192 -14.38 -14.37 -12.21
CA ILE A 192 -13.19 -13.81 -11.59
C ILE A 192 -11.98 -14.62 -12.05
N PHE A 193 -10.95 -13.93 -12.50
CA PHE A 193 -9.66 -14.50 -12.83
C PHE A 193 -8.67 -14.09 -11.72
N GLU A 194 -8.25 -15.06 -10.96
CA GLU A 194 -7.20 -14.91 -9.96
C GLU A 194 -5.84 -15.19 -10.60
N GLN A 195 -4.83 -14.49 -10.15
CA GLN A 195 -3.48 -14.80 -10.58
C GLN A 195 -2.53 -14.92 -9.38
N THR A 196 -1.46 -15.70 -9.55
CA THR A 196 -0.43 -15.92 -8.53
C THR A 196 0.91 -15.25 -8.87
N GLY A 197 1.05 -14.71 -10.10
CA GLY A 197 2.32 -14.16 -10.60
C GLY A 197 2.62 -12.72 -10.18
N TYR A 198 1.59 -11.88 -10.06
CA TYR A 198 1.73 -10.49 -9.58
C TYR A 198 1.13 -10.34 -8.19
N ARG A 199 1.82 -9.62 -7.35
CA ARG A 199 1.32 -9.09 -6.09
C ARG A 199 1.80 -7.66 -5.92
N GLU A 200 0.89 -6.76 -5.62
CA GLU A 200 1.27 -5.44 -5.15
C GLU A 200 2.01 -5.55 -3.84
N ILE A 201 3.04 -4.75 -3.67
CA ILE A 201 3.78 -4.61 -2.42
C ILE A 201 3.56 -3.20 -1.90
N TYR A 202 2.73 -3.06 -0.86
CA TYR A 202 2.46 -1.75 -0.26
C TYR A 202 3.54 -1.42 0.78
N ASN A 203 4.27 -0.34 0.52
CA ASN A 203 5.51 -0.03 1.22
C ASN A 203 5.38 1.21 2.10
N ILE A 204 6.06 1.20 3.24
CA ILE A 204 6.39 2.39 4.03
C ILE A 204 7.81 2.81 3.66
N ALA A 205 7.97 4.08 3.34
CA ALA A 205 9.26 4.68 2.99
C ALA A 205 9.54 5.94 3.84
N THR A 206 10.82 6.25 3.95
CA THR A 206 11.34 7.48 4.57
C THR A 206 12.51 8.02 3.75
N THR A 207 13.21 9.04 4.23
CA THR A 207 14.41 9.57 3.55
C THR A 207 15.67 9.43 4.39
N THR A 208 16.83 9.44 3.72
CA THR A 208 18.14 9.39 4.40
C THR A 208 18.35 10.55 5.36
N GLU A 209 17.78 11.73 5.08
CA GLU A 209 17.84 12.92 5.93
C GLU A 209 17.08 12.70 7.25
N LYS A 210 15.90 12.09 7.17
CA LYS A 210 15.11 11.74 8.38
C LYS A 210 15.85 10.70 9.22
N LEU A 211 16.51 9.75 8.57
CA LEU A 211 17.28 8.71 9.25
C LEU A 211 18.61 9.24 9.84
N ALA A 212 19.16 10.33 9.31
CA ALA A 212 20.35 10.98 9.82
C ALA A 212 20.10 11.76 11.13
N ASP A 213 18.84 12.14 11.41
CA ASP A 213 18.44 12.71 12.70
C ASP A 213 18.19 11.56 13.70
N PRO A 214 19.00 11.43 14.78
CA PRO A 214 18.87 10.32 15.73
C PRO A 214 17.52 10.28 16.45
N ALA A 215 16.94 11.45 16.76
CA ALA A 215 15.64 11.52 17.44
C ALA A 215 14.51 11.06 16.50
N LYS A 216 14.50 11.56 15.26
CA LYS A 216 13.54 11.18 14.24
C LYS A 216 13.67 9.69 13.90
N ARG A 217 14.89 9.19 13.74
CA ARG A 217 15.15 7.79 13.49
C ARG A 217 14.60 6.89 14.61
N GLN A 218 14.78 7.28 15.86
CA GLN A 218 14.25 6.53 17.01
C GLN A 218 12.71 6.47 16.99
N GLU A 219 12.06 7.58 16.63
CA GLU A 219 10.60 7.64 16.50
C GLU A 219 10.08 6.74 15.36
N ILE A 220 10.77 6.76 14.22
CA ILE A 220 10.45 5.88 13.07
C ILE A 220 10.57 4.42 13.49
N VAL A 221 11.66 4.03 14.16
CA VAL A 221 11.84 2.64 14.64
C VAL A 221 10.75 2.25 15.64
N ALA A 222 10.37 3.15 16.56
CA ALA A 222 9.27 2.89 17.50
C ALA A 222 7.92 2.73 16.79
N PHE A 223 7.64 3.53 15.75
CA PHE A 223 6.43 3.40 14.96
C PHE A 223 6.43 2.10 14.12
N LEU A 224 7.57 1.69 13.57
CA LEU A 224 7.71 0.38 12.89
C LEU A 224 7.42 -0.78 13.85
N SER A 225 7.88 -0.71 15.12
CA SER A 225 7.54 -1.72 16.13
C SER A 225 6.03 -1.76 16.40
N ALA A 226 5.37 -0.59 16.45
CA ALA A 226 3.91 -0.52 16.57
C ALA A 226 3.20 -1.12 15.36
N LEU A 227 3.71 -0.88 14.14
CA LEU A 227 3.19 -1.50 12.91
C LEU A 227 3.31 -3.02 12.93
N VAL A 228 4.44 -3.57 13.36
CA VAL A 228 4.62 -5.03 13.50
C VAL A 228 3.57 -5.62 14.45
N LYS A 229 3.31 -4.95 15.58
CA LYS A 229 2.29 -5.38 16.55
C LYS A 229 0.87 -5.27 15.97
N ALA A 230 0.59 -4.19 15.24
CA ALA A 230 -0.68 -4.02 14.54
C ALA A 230 -0.91 -5.14 13.52
N GLU A 231 0.06 -5.42 12.67
CA GLU A 231 0.01 -6.48 11.66
C GLU A 231 -0.20 -7.87 12.27
N ASP A 232 0.28 -8.10 13.49
CA ASP A 232 -0.01 -9.34 14.20
C ASP A 232 -1.52 -9.48 14.50
N VAL A 233 -2.19 -8.38 14.87
CA VAL A 233 -3.65 -8.35 15.04
C VAL A 233 -4.36 -8.63 13.72
N PHE A 234 -3.91 -8.04 12.60
CA PHE A 234 -4.46 -8.31 11.27
C PHE A 234 -4.39 -9.80 10.89
N ARG A 235 -3.33 -10.51 11.31
CA ARG A 235 -3.15 -11.94 11.04
C ARG A 235 -3.89 -12.86 12.00
N THR A 236 -3.91 -12.53 13.29
CA THR A 236 -4.33 -13.45 14.36
C THR A 236 -5.71 -13.17 14.90
N ASN A 237 -6.17 -11.93 14.86
CA ASN A 237 -7.46 -11.51 15.41
C ASN A 237 -8.13 -10.38 14.59
N PRO A 238 -8.31 -10.54 13.25
CA PRO A 238 -8.82 -9.48 12.39
C PRO A 238 -10.22 -8.97 12.80
N GLU A 239 -11.07 -9.82 13.36
CA GLU A 239 -12.42 -9.44 13.76
C GLU A 239 -12.42 -8.32 14.82
N SER A 240 -11.41 -8.25 15.68
CA SER A 240 -11.32 -7.21 16.72
C SER A 240 -11.13 -5.79 16.17
N ILE A 241 -10.64 -5.66 14.94
CA ILE A 241 -10.35 -4.39 14.28
C ILE A 241 -11.27 -4.10 13.09
N MET A 242 -12.04 -5.09 12.64
CA MET A 242 -12.80 -5.04 11.38
C MET A 242 -13.68 -3.81 11.22
N GLU A 243 -14.42 -3.45 12.26
CA GLU A 243 -15.33 -2.29 12.21
C GLU A 243 -14.58 -0.96 12.15
N ARG A 244 -13.45 -0.85 12.89
CA ARG A 244 -12.62 0.37 12.90
C ARG A 244 -11.97 0.60 11.53
N VAL A 245 -11.34 -0.45 10.98
CA VAL A 245 -10.63 -0.34 9.70
C VAL A 245 -11.60 -0.12 8.54
N SER A 246 -12.73 -0.82 8.50
CA SER A 246 -13.74 -0.60 7.47
C SER A 246 -14.35 0.80 7.51
N THR A 247 -14.61 1.33 8.71
CA THR A 247 -15.09 2.71 8.90
C THR A 247 -14.05 3.73 8.40
N ALA A 248 -12.77 3.53 8.71
CA ALA A 248 -11.70 4.45 8.32
C ALA A 248 -11.56 4.58 6.80
N VAL A 249 -11.74 3.50 6.06
CA VAL A 249 -11.73 3.52 4.57
C VAL A 249 -13.11 3.75 3.96
N LYS A 250 -14.13 4.06 4.79
CA LYS A 250 -15.50 4.38 4.36
C LYS A 250 -16.19 3.24 3.62
N THR A 251 -15.86 2.01 3.93
CA THR A 251 -16.52 0.79 3.45
C THR A 251 -17.38 0.17 4.56
N ASN A 252 -17.93 -1.02 4.35
CA ASN A 252 -18.60 -1.79 5.39
C ASN A 252 -17.78 -3.05 5.76
N SER A 253 -17.96 -3.53 6.98
CA SER A 253 -17.17 -4.66 7.48
C SER A 253 -17.47 -5.98 6.75
N THR A 254 -18.65 -6.15 6.13
CA THR A 254 -18.97 -7.33 5.32
C THR A 254 -18.10 -7.35 4.06
N LEU A 255 -18.12 -6.27 3.28
CA LEU A 255 -17.29 -6.15 2.08
C LEU A 255 -15.80 -6.28 2.41
N PHE A 256 -15.38 -5.69 3.54
CA PHE A 256 -13.99 -5.77 3.98
C PHE A 256 -13.56 -7.22 4.27
N ARG A 257 -14.44 -8.04 4.90
CA ARG A 257 -14.18 -9.47 5.11
C ARG A 257 -14.09 -10.25 3.79
N GLU A 258 -14.89 -9.91 2.79
CA GLU A 258 -14.87 -10.59 1.50
C GLU A 258 -13.58 -10.38 0.72
N VAL A 259 -12.97 -9.19 0.85
CA VAL A 259 -11.68 -8.87 0.19
C VAL A 259 -10.47 -9.18 1.07
N TRP A 260 -10.65 -9.54 2.33
CA TRP A 260 -9.55 -9.85 3.25
C TRP A 260 -8.61 -10.95 2.74
N PRO A 261 -9.10 -12.05 2.15
CA PRO A 261 -8.24 -13.15 1.72
C PRO A 261 -7.21 -12.81 0.64
N VAL A 262 -7.43 -11.75 -0.14
CA VAL A 262 -6.46 -11.32 -1.16
C VAL A 262 -5.38 -10.40 -0.60
N HIS A 263 -5.51 -9.97 0.67
CA HIS A 263 -4.53 -9.15 1.38
C HIS A 263 -3.70 -10.03 2.30
N ARG A 264 -2.40 -10.08 2.05
CA ARG A 264 -1.44 -10.79 2.90
C ARG A 264 -0.72 -9.79 3.79
N TRP A 265 -1.20 -9.62 4.99
CA TRP A 265 -0.62 -8.72 5.99
C TRP A 265 0.72 -9.28 6.49
N THR A 266 1.81 -8.55 6.38
CA THR A 266 3.15 -9.15 6.51
C THR A 266 4.09 -8.46 7.48
N ALA A 267 4.08 -7.14 7.61
CA ALA A 267 5.05 -6.35 8.38
C ALA A 267 6.50 -6.84 8.18
N ARG A 268 6.95 -6.96 6.94
CA ARG A 268 8.29 -7.47 6.60
C ARG A 268 8.91 -6.72 5.42
N ASN A 269 10.19 -6.95 5.19
CA ASN A 269 10.82 -6.67 3.91
C ASN A 269 10.91 -8.00 3.14
N PRO A 270 10.11 -8.23 2.09
CA PRO A 270 10.19 -9.45 1.30
C PRO A 270 11.61 -9.67 0.77
N LEU A 271 12.07 -10.93 0.76
CA LEU A 271 13.43 -11.24 0.32
C LEU A 271 13.62 -10.94 -1.17
N ASP A 272 12.56 -11.11 -1.95
CA ASP A 272 12.51 -10.90 -3.39
C ASP A 272 12.05 -9.49 -3.81
N ILE A 273 11.92 -8.54 -2.87
CA ILE A 273 11.43 -7.18 -3.15
C ILE A 273 12.22 -6.49 -4.28
N VAL A 274 13.53 -6.70 -4.34
CA VAL A 274 14.37 -6.12 -5.40
C VAL A 274 14.09 -6.78 -6.75
N ASP A 275 13.81 -8.09 -6.77
CA ASP A 275 13.47 -8.81 -8.00
C ASP A 275 12.13 -8.32 -8.55
N VAL A 276 11.12 -8.17 -7.68
CA VAL A 276 9.81 -7.60 -8.05
C VAL A 276 9.98 -6.19 -8.60
N MET A 277 10.70 -5.32 -7.90
CA MET A 277 10.93 -3.95 -8.33
C MET A 277 11.72 -3.86 -9.64
N LEU A 278 12.66 -4.79 -9.89
CA LEU A 278 13.46 -4.81 -11.11
C LEU A 278 12.57 -5.09 -12.35
N GLU A 279 11.65 -6.03 -12.24
CA GLU A 279 10.72 -6.34 -13.34
C GLU A 279 9.69 -5.21 -13.55
N GLU A 280 9.15 -4.69 -12.46
CA GLU A 280 8.14 -3.63 -12.53
C GLU A 280 8.73 -2.29 -12.99
N ASP A 281 9.98 -2.00 -12.65
CA ASP A 281 10.63 -0.76 -13.07
C ASP A 281 10.81 -0.67 -14.60
N LYS A 282 10.81 -1.79 -15.31
CA LYS A 282 10.78 -1.79 -16.78
C LYS A 282 9.51 -1.14 -17.32
N TYR A 283 8.37 -1.48 -16.70
CA TYR A 283 7.08 -0.87 -17.03
C TYR A 283 7.04 0.61 -16.62
N VAL A 284 7.37 0.92 -15.37
CA VAL A 284 7.37 2.30 -14.85
C VAL A 284 8.30 3.19 -15.66
N ALA A 285 9.49 2.69 -16.02
CA ALA A 285 10.45 3.42 -16.85
C ALA A 285 9.92 3.69 -18.27
N GLY A 286 9.20 2.73 -18.86
CA GLY A 286 8.52 2.91 -20.14
C GLY A 286 7.48 4.03 -20.09
N VAL A 287 6.64 4.03 -19.04
CA VAL A 287 5.63 5.07 -18.81
C VAL A 287 6.27 6.45 -18.59
N ASP A 288 7.34 6.52 -17.82
CA ASP A 288 8.01 7.78 -17.46
C ASP A 288 9.08 8.20 -18.49
N HIS A 289 9.22 7.46 -19.61
CA HIS A 289 10.18 7.73 -20.70
C HIS A 289 11.63 7.83 -20.19
N ARG A 290 12.04 6.93 -19.29
CA ARG A 290 13.38 6.84 -18.73
C ARG A 290 14.00 5.45 -18.92
N THR A 291 15.29 5.33 -18.67
CA THR A 291 15.94 4.02 -18.59
C THR A 291 15.54 3.30 -17.29
N PRO A 292 15.24 1.99 -17.33
CA PRO A 292 15.05 1.19 -16.13
C PRO A 292 16.27 1.24 -15.21
N MET A 293 16.03 1.24 -13.90
CA MET A 293 17.08 1.23 -12.89
C MET A 293 17.77 -0.13 -12.82
N ALA A 294 19.09 -0.13 -12.65
CA ALA A 294 19.86 -1.34 -12.44
C ALA A 294 19.63 -1.92 -11.04
N ARG A 295 19.91 -3.20 -10.85
CA ARG A 295 19.73 -3.92 -9.58
C ARG A 295 20.43 -3.25 -8.41
N ASP A 296 21.69 -2.87 -8.57
CA ASP A 296 22.51 -2.22 -7.55
C ASP A 296 21.87 -0.89 -7.07
N VAL A 297 21.27 -0.15 -7.99
CA VAL A 297 20.51 1.07 -7.67
C VAL A 297 19.26 0.73 -6.84
N LEU A 298 18.51 -0.30 -7.21
CA LEU A 298 17.32 -0.72 -6.47
C LEU A 298 17.64 -1.35 -5.11
N GLU A 299 18.80 -2.01 -4.97
CA GLU A 299 19.27 -2.51 -3.68
C GLU A 299 19.50 -1.38 -2.67
N THR A 300 19.96 -0.20 -3.14
CA THR A 300 20.11 0.97 -2.25
C THR A 300 18.77 1.59 -1.81
N LEU A 301 17.67 1.31 -2.51
CA LEU A 301 16.32 1.73 -2.11
C LEU A 301 15.84 1.02 -0.85
N VAL A 302 16.27 -0.23 -0.60
CA VAL A 302 15.73 -1.08 0.45
C VAL A 302 16.60 -1.01 1.70
N ASP A 303 16.09 -0.41 2.78
CA ASP A 303 16.74 -0.45 4.10
C ASP A 303 16.11 -1.56 4.96
N ARG A 304 16.90 -2.60 5.24
CA ARG A 304 16.47 -3.74 6.07
C ARG A 304 16.87 -3.57 7.55
N THR A 305 17.63 -2.53 7.88
CA THR A 305 18.20 -2.37 9.23
C THR A 305 17.17 -1.87 10.24
N LEU A 306 16.31 -0.92 9.84
CA LEU A 306 15.31 -0.34 10.72
C LEU A 306 14.30 -1.37 11.24
N LEU A 307 13.81 -2.26 10.36
CA LEU A 307 12.91 -3.33 10.78
C LEU A 307 13.59 -4.28 11.79
N THR A 308 14.87 -4.59 11.54
CA THR A 308 15.65 -5.43 12.47
C THR A 308 15.77 -4.79 13.86
N GLU A 309 15.85 -3.47 13.93
CA GLU A 309 15.86 -2.72 15.20
C GLU A 309 14.47 -2.69 15.83
N ALA A 310 13.43 -2.43 15.05
CA ALA A 310 12.04 -2.39 15.52
C ALA A 310 11.57 -3.72 16.13
N LEU A 311 12.04 -4.85 15.60
CA LEU A 311 11.73 -6.19 16.13
C LEU A 311 12.38 -6.50 17.49
N LYS A 312 13.27 -5.64 18.00
CA LYS A 312 13.89 -5.80 19.32
C LYS A 312 13.17 -5.01 20.43
N LEU A 313 12.19 -4.17 20.06
CA LEU A 313 11.36 -3.36 20.97
C LEU A 313 10.05 -4.10 21.34
#